data_0fb72c37ee801fdbd27b22a594b266d1
#
_entry.id   0fb72c37ee801fdbd27b22a594b266d1
#
_cell.length_a   1.000
_cell.length_b   1.000
_cell.length_c   1.000
_cell.angle_alpha   90.00
_cell.angle_beta   90.00
_cell.angle_gamma   90.00
#
_symmetry.space_group_name_H-M   'P 1'
#
loop_
_entity.id
_entity.type
_entity.pdbx_description
1 polymer ?
#
loop_
_entity_poly.entity_id
_entity_poly.type
_entity_poly.pdbx_seq_one_letter_code
_entity_poly.pdbx_strand_id
1 'polypeptide(L)'
;MPAITVDDILVLPRVEEPGLAQAERRVTSVTTAPSGYEGEGFPVRRAFAGVDLAQLDPFVHMDQMGEVDYGPGEPKGTAWHPHRGFETVTYIIDGTFRHQDSNGGGGLITNGDTQWMTAGGGILHIEAPPEDLVMSGGLFHGFQLWVNLPARLKLTQPRYQDIRARQVTGDEAE
;
A
#
# COMPACT_ATOMS: atom_id res chain seq x y z
N MET A 1 2.30 4.65 -17.00
CA MET A 1 3.43 5.44 -16.51
C MET A 1 3.73 4.91 -15.13
N PRO A 2 5.01 4.75 -14.71
CA PRO A 2 5.27 4.55 -13.30
C PRO A 2 4.52 5.64 -12.54
N ALA A 3 4.22 5.43 -11.26
CA ALA A 3 3.57 6.41 -10.42
C ALA A 3 4.03 7.81 -10.82
N ILE A 4 3.11 8.73 -10.98
CA ILE A 4 3.39 10.08 -11.46
C ILE A 4 4.55 10.63 -10.66
N THR A 5 5.64 10.95 -11.35
CA THR A 5 6.73 11.72 -10.73
C THR A 5 6.22 13.13 -10.61
N VAL A 6 5.72 13.49 -9.46
CA VAL A 6 5.39 14.88 -9.16
C VAL A 6 6.60 15.42 -8.44
N ASP A 7 7.25 16.41 -9.04
CA ASP A 7 8.40 17.09 -8.42
C ASP A 7 7.97 17.83 -7.14
N ASP A 8 6.69 18.20 -7.07
CA ASP A 8 6.06 18.78 -5.88
C ASP A 8 4.62 18.28 -5.74
N ILE A 9 4.37 17.39 -4.78
CA ILE A 9 3.04 16.86 -4.49
C ILE A 9 2.08 17.90 -3.89
N LEU A 10 2.60 19.00 -3.37
CA LEU A 10 1.78 20.11 -2.87
C LEU A 10 1.07 20.89 -3.99
N VAL A 11 1.43 20.64 -5.25
CA VAL A 11 0.88 21.30 -6.45
C VAL A 11 -0.03 20.35 -7.26
N LEU A 12 -0.41 19.21 -6.71
CA LEU A 12 -1.38 18.33 -7.39
C LEU A 12 -2.70 19.09 -7.58
N PRO A 13 -3.24 19.14 -8.81
CA PRO A 13 -4.52 19.77 -9.04
C PRO A 13 -5.60 18.99 -8.26
N ARG A 14 -6.45 19.71 -7.54
CA ARG A 14 -7.64 19.11 -6.91
C ARG A 14 -8.51 18.49 -7.99
N VAL A 15 -9.12 17.36 -7.65
CA VAL A 15 -10.20 16.81 -8.47
C VAL A 15 -11.36 17.80 -8.41
N GLU A 16 -11.79 18.32 -9.55
CA GLU A 16 -12.96 19.21 -9.61
C GLU A 16 -14.20 18.48 -9.06
N GLU A 17 -15.03 19.22 -8.34
CA GLU A 17 -16.32 18.67 -7.91
C GLU A 17 -17.13 18.20 -9.11
N PRO A 18 -17.80 17.03 -9.02
CA PRO A 18 -18.56 16.49 -10.13
C PRO A 18 -19.67 17.47 -10.53
N GLY A 19 -19.66 17.90 -11.80
CA GLY A 19 -20.71 18.72 -12.36
C GLY A 19 -22.06 17.96 -12.40
N LEU A 20 -23.17 18.69 -12.39
CA LEU A 20 -24.54 18.15 -12.41
C LEU A 20 -24.84 17.16 -13.57
N ALA A 21 -24.00 17.16 -14.60
CA ALA A 21 -24.13 16.26 -15.77
C ALA A 21 -23.28 14.97 -15.63
N GLN A 22 -22.50 14.81 -14.57
CA GLN A 22 -21.68 13.62 -14.37
C GLN A 22 -22.53 12.51 -13.76
N ALA A 23 -22.44 11.33 -14.34
CA ALA A 23 -23.12 10.15 -13.83
C ALA A 23 -22.34 9.58 -12.63
N GLU A 24 -23.03 9.35 -11.52
CA GLU A 24 -22.46 8.65 -10.38
C GLU A 24 -22.11 7.21 -10.77
N ARG A 25 -20.93 6.75 -10.34
CA ARG A 25 -20.56 5.34 -10.48
C ARG A 25 -21.36 4.51 -9.48
N ARG A 26 -22.17 3.60 -9.98
CA ARG A 26 -22.98 2.71 -9.14
C ARG A 26 -22.11 1.64 -8.48
N VAL A 27 -22.45 1.28 -7.24
CA VAL A 27 -21.92 0.07 -6.59
C VAL A 27 -22.49 -1.15 -7.35
N THR A 28 -21.59 -2.00 -7.88
CA THR A 28 -21.97 -3.20 -8.64
C THR A 28 -22.01 -4.45 -7.79
N SER A 29 -21.17 -4.51 -6.76
CA SER A 29 -21.13 -5.62 -5.80
C SER A 29 -20.58 -5.17 -4.44
N VAL A 30 -20.96 -5.88 -3.41
CA VAL A 30 -20.41 -5.74 -2.06
C VAL A 30 -20.00 -7.12 -1.60
N THR A 31 -18.75 -7.27 -1.16
CA THR A 31 -18.21 -8.53 -0.65
C THR A 31 -17.68 -8.34 0.76
N THR A 32 -17.72 -9.41 1.57
CA THR A 32 -17.06 -9.43 2.86
C THR A 32 -15.66 -9.96 2.71
N ALA A 33 -14.66 -9.18 3.12
CA ALA A 33 -13.28 -9.60 3.07
C ALA A 33 -13.01 -10.78 4.04
N PRO A 34 -12.59 -11.96 3.55
CA PRO A 34 -12.20 -13.06 4.41
C PRO A 34 -10.95 -12.70 5.22
N SER A 35 -10.89 -13.20 6.44
CA SER A 35 -9.72 -13.12 7.32
C SER A 35 -8.71 -14.21 6.97
N GLY A 36 -7.42 -13.91 7.08
CA GLY A 36 -6.31 -14.81 6.85
C GLY A 36 -5.04 -14.33 7.52
N TYR A 37 -3.93 -14.95 7.15
CA TYR A 37 -2.60 -14.57 7.61
C TYR A 37 -1.66 -14.47 6.42
N GLU A 38 -0.75 -13.51 6.45
CA GLU A 38 0.32 -13.33 5.47
C GLU A 38 1.69 -13.26 6.14
N GLY A 39 2.74 -13.33 5.30
CA GLY A 39 4.12 -13.29 5.76
C GLY A 39 4.43 -14.35 6.81
N GLU A 40 5.01 -13.94 7.92
CA GLU A 40 5.34 -14.80 9.05
C GLU A 40 4.18 -14.96 10.05
N GLY A 41 2.97 -14.60 9.66
CA GLY A 41 1.75 -14.81 10.43
C GLY A 41 1.07 -13.53 10.93
N PHE A 42 1.21 -12.41 10.25
CA PHE A 42 0.43 -11.23 10.58
C PHE A 42 -1.00 -11.32 10.00
N PRO A 43 -2.02 -10.86 10.75
CA PRO A 43 -3.41 -11.00 10.33
C PRO A 43 -3.77 -10.02 9.21
N VAL A 44 -4.53 -10.51 8.24
CA VAL A 44 -5.04 -9.71 7.11
C VAL A 44 -6.51 -9.98 6.84
N ARG A 45 -7.16 -9.02 6.17
CA ARG A 45 -8.46 -9.19 5.52
C ARG A 45 -8.33 -8.83 4.05
N ARG A 46 -8.64 -9.78 3.16
CA ARG A 46 -8.45 -9.67 1.71
C ARG A 46 -9.67 -9.11 1.01
N ALA A 47 -9.65 -7.82 0.66
CA ALA A 47 -10.81 -7.10 0.15
C ALA A 47 -11.32 -7.62 -1.21
N PHE A 48 -10.43 -8.08 -2.09
CA PHE A 48 -10.79 -8.48 -3.47
C PHE A 48 -10.98 -9.99 -3.65
N ALA A 49 -11.05 -10.76 -2.55
CA ALA A 49 -11.27 -12.19 -2.64
C ALA A 49 -12.61 -12.53 -3.30
N GLY A 50 -12.57 -13.36 -4.35
CA GLY A 50 -13.76 -13.77 -5.09
C GLY A 50 -14.31 -12.76 -6.10
N VAL A 51 -13.63 -11.62 -6.31
CA VAL A 51 -13.98 -10.65 -7.35
C VAL A 51 -13.20 -10.94 -8.63
N ASP A 52 -13.84 -10.83 -9.79
CA ASP A 52 -13.16 -10.94 -11.08
C ASP A 52 -12.19 -9.78 -11.27
N LEU A 53 -10.88 -10.09 -11.35
CA LEU A 53 -9.82 -9.10 -11.49
C LEU A 53 -9.95 -8.25 -12.77
N ALA A 54 -10.58 -8.77 -13.81
CA ALA A 54 -10.84 -7.99 -15.03
C ALA A 54 -11.76 -6.78 -14.78
N GLN A 55 -12.60 -6.85 -13.75
CA GLN A 55 -13.47 -5.75 -13.33
C GLN A 55 -12.78 -4.73 -12.42
N LEU A 56 -11.64 -5.11 -11.85
CA LEU A 56 -10.89 -4.30 -10.90
C LEU A 56 -9.64 -3.64 -11.52
N ASP A 57 -9.26 -4.00 -12.75
CA ASP A 57 -8.05 -3.43 -13.37
C ASP A 57 -8.03 -1.89 -13.27
N PRO A 58 -6.97 -1.28 -12.78
CA PRO A 58 -5.63 -1.85 -12.54
C PRO A 58 -5.40 -2.46 -11.15
N PHE A 59 -6.40 -2.62 -10.31
CA PHE A 59 -6.21 -3.15 -8.95
C PHE A 59 -6.27 -4.68 -8.96
N VAL A 60 -5.25 -5.34 -8.41
CA VAL A 60 -5.15 -6.81 -8.45
C VAL A 60 -5.18 -7.46 -7.07
N HIS A 61 -4.88 -6.69 -6.02
CA HIS A 61 -4.86 -7.19 -4.66
C HIS A 61 -5.05 -6.02 -3.68
N MET A 62 -5.79 -6.25 -2.60
CA MET A 62 -5.86 -5.32 -1.48
C MET A 62 -6.06 -6.10 -0.19
N ASP A 63 -5.14 -5.90 0.74
CA ASP A 63 -5.23 -6.42 2.09
C ASP A 63 -5.31 -5.26 3.11
N GLN A 64 -6.24 -5.38 4.05
CA GLN A 64 -6.16 -4.68 5.31
C GLN A 64 -5.22 -5.48 6.22
N MET A 65 -4.15 -4.88 6.68
CA MET A 65 -3.17 -5.43 7.61
C MET A 65 -3.56 -5.01 9.04
N GLY A 66 -3.89 -5.96 9.88
CA GLY A 66 -4.47 -5.66 11.21
C GLY A 66 -5.98 -5.38 11.07
N GLU A 67 -6.58 -4.60 11.89
CA GLU A 67 -6.12 -3.89 13.09
C GLU A 67 -5.71 -4.88 14.19
N VAL A 68 -4.54 -4.69 14.80
CA VAL A 68 -4.04 -5.58 15.85
C VAL A 68 -3.21 -4.79 16.86
N ASP A 69 -3.47 -5.02 18.13
CA ASP A 69 -2.67 -4.51 19.24
C ASP A 69 -1.72 -5.64 19.69
N TYR A 70 -0.47 -5.52 19.25
CA TYR A 70 0.56 -6.52 19.53
C TYR A 70 1.12 -6.40 20.94
N GLY A 71 1.27 -7.53 21.61
CA GLY A 71 2.17 -7.62 22.77
C GLY A 71 3.65 -7.61 22.37
N PRO A 72 4.55 -7.36 23.34
CA PRO A 72 5.99 -7.44 23.10
C PRO A 72 6.43 -8.79 22.52
N GLY A 73 7.21 -8.77 21.47
CA GLY A 73 7.69 -9.95 20.74
C GLY A 73 6.70 -10.57 19.74
N GLU A 74 5.48 -10.06 19.66
CA GLU A 74 4.44 -10.59 18.73
C GLU A 74 4.50 -10.02 17.30
N PRO A 75 4.92 -8.75 17.07
CA PRO A 75 4.93 -8.19 15.71
C PRO A 75 5.69 -9.07 14.73
N LYS A 76 5.07 -9.34 13.58
CA LYS A 76 5.60 -10.16 12.49
C LYS A 76 5.71 -9.35 11.22
N GLY A 77 6.60 -9.76 10.35
CA GLY A 77 6.81 -9.20 9.03
C GLY A 77 6.73 -10.27 7.95
N THR A 78 7.46 -10.03 6.87
CA THR A 78 7.63 -11.00 5.77
C THR A 78 9.09 -11.46 5.73
N ALA A 79 9.35 -12.64 5.17
CA ALA A 79 10.67 -12.98 4.68
C ALA A 79 10.98 -12.19 3.39
N TRP A 80 12.22 -12.25 2.90
CA TRP A 80 12.58 -11.75 1.57
C TRP A 80 11.74 -12.43 0.49
N HIS A 81 11.03 -11.64 -0.31
CA HIS A 81 10.15 -12.15 -1.36
C HIS A 81 10.19 -11.26 -2.62
N PRO A 82 9.87 -11.82 -3.82
CA PRO A 82 9.94 -11.10 -5.07
C PRO A 82 8.60 -10.47 -5.46
N HIS A 83 8.69 -9.32 -6.16
CA HIS A 83 7.59 -8.76 -6.94
C HIS A 83 8.04 -8.42 -8.35
N ARG A 84 7.12 -8.49 -9.33
CA ARG A 84 7.39 -8.17 -10.72
C ARG A 84 6.12 -7.78 -11.48
N GLY A 85 6.22 -6.72 -12.30
CA GLY A 85 5.19 -6.35 -13.27
C GLY A 85 4.01 -5.56 -12.70
N PHE A 86 4.08 -5.12 -11.46
CA PHE A 86 3.07 -4.31 -10.79
C PHE A 86 3.71 -3.38 -9.77
N GLU A 87 2.90 -2.61 -9.08
CA GLU A 87 3.29 -1.71 -8.00
C GLU A 87 2.61 -2.12 -6.70
N THR A 88 3.28 -1.94 -5.57
CA THR A 88 2.68 -2.08 -4.24
C THR A 88 2.57 -0.71 -3.58
N VAL A 89 1.44 -0.46 -2.95
CA VAL A 89 1.16 0.76 -2.21
C VAL A 89 0.77 0.38 -0.80
N THR A 90 1.58 0.77 0.16
CA THR A 90 1.33 0.52 1.58
C THR A 90 0.97 1.84 2.26
N TYR A 91 -0.19 1.91 2.89
CA TYR A 91 -0.65 3.05 3.69
C TYR A 91 -0.81 2.65 5.14
N ILE A 92 -0.17 3.36 6.05
CA ILE A 92 -0.24 3.08 7.49
C ILE A 92 -1.26 4.02 8.14
N ILE A 93 -2.24 3.44 8.81
CA ILE A 93 -3.19 4.16 9.66
C ILE A 93 -2.59 4.33 11.04
N ASP A 94 -2.17 3.21 11.67
CA ASP A 94 -1.54 3.18 12.98
C ASP A 94 -0.29 2.31 12.97
N GLY A 95 0.72 2.75 13.69
CA GLY A 95 1.96 2.03 13.88
C GLY A 95 3.07 2.44 12.92
N THR A 96 4.04 1.57 12.77
CA THR A 96 5.25 1.83 12.00
C THR A 96 5.69 0.58 11.25
N PHE A 97 6.13 0.75 10.02
CA PHE A 97 6.54 -0.34 9.16
C PHE A 97 7.84 0.00 8.42
N ARG A 98 8.77 -0.94 8.37
CA ARG A 98 10.05 -0.80 7.70
C ARG A 98 10.11 -1.67 6.46
N HIS A 99 10.64 -1.12 5.42
CA HIS A 99 10.90 -1.77 4.14
C HIS A 99 12.38 -1.72 3.80
N GLN A 100 12.89 -2.79 3.16
CA GLN A 100 14.22 -2.85 2.52
C GLN A 100 14.10 -3.63 1.21
N ASP A 101 14.89 -3.24 0.22
CA ASP A 101 14.89 -3.90 -1.08
C ASP A 101 16.30 -4.24 -1.59
N SER A 102 16.34 -5.10 -2.64
CA SER A 102 17.58 -5.59 -3.25
C SER A 102 18.37 -4.54 -4.02
N ASN A 103 17.80 -3.36 -4.25
CA ASN A 103 18.45 -2.27 -4.99
C ASN A 103 19.08 -1.22 -4.07
N GLY A 104 19.08 -1.47 -2.75
CA GLY A 104 19.57 -0.55 -1.73
C GLY A 104 18.56 0.52 -1.34
N GLY A 105 17.29 0.37 -1.76
CA GLY A 105 16.18 1.17 -1.29
C GLY A 105 15.68 0.67 0.06
N GLY A 106 14.89 1.52 0.70
CA GLY A 106 14.28 1.20 1.97
C GLY A 106 13.87 2.45 2.72
N GLY A 107 13.01 2.26 3.71
CA GLY A 107 12.50 3.36 4.51
C GLY A 107 11.65 2.88 5.67
N LEU A 108 11.27 3.85 6.47
CA LEU A 108 10.35 3.70 7.58
C LEU A 108 9.15 4.59 7.32
N ILE A 109 7.95 4.02 7.33
CA ILE A 109 6.69 4.74 7.25
C ILE A 109 5.91 4.58 8.55
N THR A 110 5.17 5.61 8.92
CA THR A 110 4.37 5.68 10.14
C THR A 110 2.98 6.25 9.83
N ASN A 111 2.22 6.53 10.85
CA ASN A 111 0.82 7.00 10.74
C ASN A 111 0.60 8.06 9.65
N GLY A 112 -0.27 7.76 8.71
CA GLY A 112 -0.62 8.60 7.57
C GLY A 112 0.38 8.59 6.41
N ASP A 113 1.55 7.96 6.56
CA ASP A 113 2.52 7.83 5.48
C ASP A 113 2.09 6.76 4.46
N THR A 114 2.49 6.97 3.23
CA THR A 114 2.33 6.01 2.13
C THR A 114 3.69 5.62 1.57
N GLN A 115 3.86 4.34 1.30
CA GLN A 115 5.00 3.81 0.58
C GLN A 115 4.55 3.31 -0.79
N TRP A 116 5.17 3.81 -1.85
CA TRP A 116 4.89 3.39 -3.21
C TRP A 116 6.11 2.72 -3.82
N MET A 117 6.03 1.43 -4.11
CA MET A 117 7.09 0.66 -4.74
C MET A 117 6.66 0.19 -6.12
N THR A 118 7.35 0.63 -7.16
CA THR A 118 7.23 0.07 -8.51
C THR A 118 8.16 -1.15 -8.60
N ALA A 119 7.62 -2.35 -8.65
CA ALA A 119 8.42 -3.58 -8.79
C ALA A 119 8.97 -3.74 -10.23
N GLY A 120 8.19 -3.33 -11.24
CA GLY A 120 8.65 -3.28 -12.63
C GLY A 120 9.27 -4.58 -13.12
N GLY A 121 10.51 -4.54 -13.56
CA GLY A 121 11.27 -5.69 -14.07
C GLY A 121 11.60 -6.76 -13.03
N GLY A 122 11.47 -6.44 -11.75
CA GLY A 122 11.64 -7.34 -10.61
C GLY A 122 12.45 -6.70 -9.48
N ILE A 123 12.01 -6.96 -8.27
CA ILE A 123 12.66 -6.54 -7.04
C ILE A 123 12.45 -7.60 -5.97
N LEU A 124 13.46 -7.82 -5.14
CA LEU A 124 13.32 -8.54 -3.87
C LEU A 124 13.16 -7.52 -2.77
N HIS A 125 12.23 -7.76 -1.86
CA HIS A 125 12.10 -6.91 -0.69
C HIS A 125 11.70 -7.68 0.56
N ILE A 126 11.83 -7.02 1.69
CA ILE A 126 11.38 -7.47 2.99
C ILE A 126 10.63 -6.33 3.67
N GLU A 127 9.55 -6.67 4.32
CA GLU A 127 8.74 -5.76 5.10
C GLU A 127 8.71 -6.27 6.53
N ALA A 128 9.09 -5.42 7.49
CA ALA A 128 9.25 -5.84 8.88
C ALA A 128 8.82 -4.74 9.86
N PRO A 129 8.30 -5.12 11.04
CA PRO A 129 8.15 -4.17 12.13
C PRO A 129 9.54 -3.66 12.55
N PRO A 130 9.70 -2.39 12.91
CA PRO A 130 10.94 -1.90 13.50
C PRO A 130 11.16 -2.49 14.90
N GLU A 131 12.41 -2.43 15.36
CA GLU A 131 12.83 -3.08 16.62
C GLU A 131 12.06 -2.57 17.84
N ASP A 132 11.78 -1.28 17.91
CA ASP A 132 11.01 -0.66 18.99
C ASP A 132 9.58 -1.22 19.06
N LEU A 133 8.91 -1.42 17.92
CA LEU A 133 7.59 -2.06 17.87
C LEU A 133 7.67 -3.54 18.29
N VAL A 134 8.71 -4.25 17.91
CA VAL A 134 8.93 -5.64 18.36
C VAL A 134 9.13 -5.70 19.87
N MET A 135 9.91 -4.78 20.43
CA MET A 135 10.25 -4.77 21.85
C MET A 135 9.09 -4.33 22.75
N SER A 136 8.32 -3.34 22.33
CA SER A 136 7.25 -2.76 23.16
C SER A 136 5.85 -3.29 22.82
N GLY A 137 5.64 -3.88 21.63
CA GLY A 137 4.31 -4.08 21.07
C GLY A 137 3.66 -2.76 20.68
N GLY A 138 2.37 -2.80 20.43
CA GLY A 138 1.56 -1.63 20.11
C GLY A 138 0.64 -1.87 18.92
N LEU A 139 -0.18 -0.87 18.64
CA LEU A 139 -1.18 -0.91 17.58
C LEU A 139 -0.53 -0.91 16.21
N PHE A 140 -1.00 -1.81 15.33
CA PHE A 140 -0.65 -1.84 13.92
C PHE A 140 -1.90 -1.97 13.05
N HIS A 141 -2.06 -1.05 12.12
CA HIS A 141 -3.15 -1.03 11.16
C HIS A 141 -2.73 -0.35 9.87
N GLY A 142 -2.98 -0.98 8.74
CA GLY A 142 -2.67 -0.42 7.44
C GLY A 142 -3.37 -1.11 6.30
N PHE A 143 -3.10 -0.64 5.09
CA PHE A 143 -3.56 -1.25 3.85
C PHE A 143 -2.40 -1.48 2.91
N GLN A 144 -2.42 -2.60 2.19
CA GLN A 144 -1.55 -2.84 1.06
C GLN A 144 -2.39 -3.07 -0.20
N LEU A 145 -2.16 -2.24 -1.20
CA LEU A 145 -2.81 -2.29 -2.50
C LEU A 145 -1.79 -2.65 -3.57
N TRP A 146 -2.11 -3.58 -4.45
CA TRP A 146 -1.30 -3.86 -5.64
C TRP A 146 -1.97 -3.29 -6.88
N VAL A 147 -1.19 -2.50 -7.63
CA VAL A 147 -1.63 -1.80 -8.84
C VAL A 147 -0.91 -2.39 -10.04
N ASN A 148 -1.68 -2.94 -10.97
CA ASN A 148 -1.14 -3.55 -12.18
C ASN A 148 -0.47 -2.51 -13.08
N LEU A 149 0.68 -2.84 -13.65
CA LEU A 149 1.31 -2.04 -14.69
C LEU A 149 0.82 -2.47 -16.07
N PRO A 150 0.54 -1.55 -16.99
CA PRO A 150 0.22 -1.89 -18.37
C PRO A 150 1.40 -2.62 -19.02
N ALA A 151 1.11 -3.47 -20.02
CA ALA A 151 2.09 -4.38 -20.65
C ALA A 151 3.42 -3.68 -21.02
N ARG A 152 3.35 -2.46 -21.58
CA ARG A 152 4.53 -1.67 -21.98
C ARG A 152 5.42 -1.24 -20.82
N LEU A 153 4.93 -1.24 -19.58
CA LEU A 153 5.64 -0.77 -18.38
C LEU A 153 5.99 -1.90 -17.41
N LYS A 154 5.55 -3.14 -17.67
CA LYS A 154 5.77 -4.27 -16.75
C LYS A 154 7.25 -4.57 -16.47
N LEU A 155 8.14 -4.18 -17.37
CA LEU A 155 9.59 -4.40 -17.22
C LEU A 155 10.36 -3.08 -16.99
N THR A 156 9.67 -2.02 -16.56
CA THR A 156 10.33 -0.76 -16.18
C THR A 156 11.29 -0.96 -15.01
N GLN A 157 12.21 -0.04 -14.83
CA GLN A 157 13.15 -0.07 -13.68
C GLN A 157 12.37 -0.02 -12.36
N PRO A 158 12.73 -0.84 -11.37
CA PRO A 158 12.19 -0.74 -10.02
C PRO A 158 12.41 0.64 -9.43
N ARG A 159 11.42 1.11 -8.69
CA ARG A 159 11.45 2.43 -8.07
C ARG A 159 10.69 2.41 -6.76
N TYR A 160 11.10 3.26 -5.83
CA TYR A 160 10.58 3.36 -4.49
C TYR A 160 10.37 4.83 -4.10
N GLN A 161 9.27 5.12 -3.42
CA GLN A 161 8.95 6.47 -2.94
C GLN A 161 8.19 6.39 -1.62
N ASP A 162 8.68 7.09 -0.59
CA ASP A 162 7.92 7.41 0.61
C ASP A 162 7.19 8.74 0.41
N ILE A 163 5.91 8.74 0.67
CA ILE A 163 5.04 9.91 0.66
C ILE A 163 4.63 10.17 2.10
N ARG A 164 5.13 11.23 2.70
CA ARG A 164 4.87 11.55 4.09
C ARG A 164 3.48 12.18 4.26
N ALA A 165 2.79 11.82 5.35
CA ALA A 165 1.47 12.39 5.67
C ALA A 165 1.45 13.92 5.58
N ARG A 166 2.47 14.59 6.09
CA ARG A 166 2.63 16.05 6.06
C ARG A 166 2.83 16.65 4.66
N GLN A 167 3.13 15.83 3.66
CA GLN A 167 3.31 16.25 2.27
C GLN A 167 2.01 16.12 1.46
N VAL A 168 1.03 15.41 2.01
CA VAL A 168 -0.29 15.31 1.40
C VAL A 168 -1.12 16.46 1.93
N THR A 169 -1.53 17.37 1.05
CA THR A 169 -2.47 18.44 1.42
C THR A 169 -3.82 17.81 1.67
N GLY A 170 -4.15 17.63 2.95
CA GLY A 170 -5.53 17.40 3.35
C GLY A 170 -6.32 18.68 3.12
N ASP A 171 -7.57 18.56 2.65
CA ASP A 171 -8.51 19.65 2.82
C ASP A 171 -8.73 19.82 4.32
N GLU A 172 -8.19 20.89 4.90
CA GLU A 172 -8.75 21.38 6.16
C GLU A 172 -10.16 21.83 5.79
N ALA A 173 -11.15 21.01 6.11
CA ALA A 173 -12.52 21.44 6.07
C ALA A 173 -12.66 22.58 7.09
N GLU A 174 -12.90 23.81 6.61
CA GLU A 174 -13.39 24.92 7.42
C GLU A 174 -14.77 24.61 7.99
#